data_713d4d845f68993371dc0d03d5714cac
#
_entry.id   713d4d845f68993371dc0d03d5714cac
#
_cell.length_a   1.000
_cell.length_b   1.000
_cell.length_c   1.000
_cell.angle_alpha   90.00
_cell.angle_beta   90.00
_cell.angle_gamma   90.00
#
_symmetry.space_group_name_H-M   'P 1'
#
loop_
_entity.id
_entity.type
_entity.pdbx_description
1 polymer ?
#
loop_
_entity_poly.entity_id
_entity_poly.type
_entity_poly.pdbx_seq_one_letter_code
_entity_poly.pdbx_strand_id
1 'polypeptide(L)'
;VYPPSSYRHTLDQEAFEALNHFPRFVGLCEAYIANVDEVAAKIDLLSTTIRISDKQFPKVYQLLPPICGQLDIGVPDIYYVKSKQLNAWTGGNTAPYICVTSRLVNELPLDLIASVLAHECGHIACNHYLYHSIARLLVGGIADSPLAKIPAVRKYLTPSLVRALLFWDRCSELSADRASVLCDGTPDKTIDLLLRLHGYPHVNREEFLKQAIDLNAFVNDSKSNKLIELMLTQDETHPRLATRAYECYEWSRSKR
;
A
#
# COMPACT_ATOMS: atom_id res chain seq x y z
N VAL A 1 2.90 1.62 20.87
CA VAL A 1 1.95 0.83 20.08
C VAL A 1 0.96 1.78 19.45
N TYR A 2 0.80 1.69 18.13
CA TYR A 2 -0.07 2.55 17.35
C TYR A 2 -1.18 1.72 16.70
N PRO A 3 -2.40 1.71 17.24
CA PRO A 3 -3.51 1.00 16.60
C PRO A 3 -3.88 1.67 15.27
N PRO A 4 -4.40 0.91 14.27
CA PRO A 4 -4.79 1.47 12.97
C PRO A 4 -5.68 2.71 13.06
N SER A 5 -6.60 2.76 14.03
CA SER A 5 -7.47 3.92 14.28
C SER A 5 -6.71 5.23 14.57
N SER A 6 -5.43 5.16 14.95
CA SER A 6 -4.62 6.35 15.25
C SER A 6 -3.98 6.98 14.01
N TYR A 7 -3.87 6.24 12.88
CA TYR A 7 -3.20 6.72 11.67
C TYR A 7 -3.95 6.43 10.37
N ARG A 8 -4.94 5.53 10.38
CA ARG A 8 -5.75 5.27 9.18
C ARG A 8 -6.31 6.56 8.61
N HIS A 9 -6.16 6.75 7.31
CA HIS A 9 -6.68 7.92 6.63
C HIS A 9 -8.21 7.87 6.57
N THR A 10 -8.88 9.00 6.73
CA THR A 10 -10.35 9.08 6.76
C THR A 10 -10.99 8.48 5.50
N LEU A 11 -10.41 8.80 4.31
CA LEU A 11 -10.90 8.27 3.05
C LEU A 11 -10.73 6.74 2.94
N ASP A 12 -9.65 6.18 3.50
CA ASP A 12 -9.47 4.71 3.58
C ASP A 12 -10.53 4.09 4.49
N GLN A 13 -10.77 4.68 5.65
CA GLN A 13 -11.79 4.21 6.59
C GLN A 13 -13.20 4.24 5.98
N GLU A 14 -13.58 5.35 5.35
CA GLU A 14 -14.90 5.52 4.70
C GLU A 14 -15.09 4.52 3.55
N ALA A 15 -14.06 4.33 2.73
CA ALA A 15 -14.11 3.40 1.62
C ALA A 15 -14.15 1.94 2.09
N PHE A 16 -13.39 1.59 3.14
CA PHE A 16 -13.44 0.28 3.80
C PHE A 16 -14.84 -0.03 4.34
N GLU A 17 -15.46 0.92 5.03
CA GLU A 17 -16.83 0.79 5.56
C GLU A 17 -17.83 0.61 4.43
N ALA A 18 -17.72 1.36 3.33
CA ALA A 18 -18.59 1.22 2.16
C ALA A 18 -18.52 -0.18 1.53
N LEU A 19 -17.34 -0.79 1.46
CA LEU A 19 -17.17 -2.15 0.92
C LEU A 19 -17.78 -3.20 1.84
N ASN A 20 -17.75 -2.99 3.15
CA ASN A 20 -18.36 -3.90 4.13
C ASN A 20 -19.90 -3.97 4.06
N HIS A 21 -20.56 -3.06 3.34
CA HIS A 21 -22.00 -3.18 3.05
C HIS A 21 -22.34 -4.31 2.07
N PHE A 22 -21.33 -4.98 1.48
CA PHE A 22 -21.50 -6.12 0.58
C PHE A 22 -20.96 -7.44 1.18
N PRO A 23 -21.43 -7.91 2.36
CA PRO A 23 -20.80 -9.01 3.09
C PRO A 23 -20.76 -10.33 2.32
N ARG A 24 -21.77 -10.61 1.48
CA ARG A 24 -21.79 -11.81 0.63
C ARG A 24 -20.76 -11.77 -0.48
N PHE A 25 -20.53 -10.61 -1.07
CA PHE A 25 -19.49 -10.40 -2.06
C PHE A 25 -18.11 -10.56 -1.42
N VAL A 26 -17.88 -9.88 -0.30
CA VAL A 26 -16.64 -9.94 0.46
C VAL A 26 -16.33 -11.39 0.86
N GLY A 27 -17.25 -12.11 1.48
CA GLY A 27 -17.03 -13.50 1.90
C GLY A 27 -16.74 -14.48 0.75
N LEU A 28 -17.31 -14.27 -0.44
CA LEU A 28 -16.98 -15.06 -1.63
C LEU A 28 -15.56 -14.77 -2.14
N CYS A 29 -15.16 -13.49 -2.11
CA CYS A 29 -13.80 -13.09 -2.49
C CYS A 29 -12.77 -13.60 -1.48
N GLU A 30 -13.05 -13.50 -0.18
CA GLU A 30 -12.21 -14.07 0.88
C GLU A 30 -11.98 -15.57 0.68
N ALA A 31 -13.07 -16.33 0.42
CA ALA A 31 -12.96 -17.77 0.18
C ALA A 31 -12.11 -18.09 -1.06
N TYR A 32 -12.24 -17.33 -2.14
CA TYR A 32 -11.41 -17.51 -3.33
C TYR A 32 -9.94 -17.17 -3.03
N ILE A 33 -9.68 -16.04 -2.38
CA ILE A 33 -8.33 -15.59 -2.07
C ILE A 33 -7.63 -16.60 -1.16
N ALA A 34 -8.27 -17.03 -0.07
CA ALA A 34 -7.68 -17.99 0.87
C ALA A 34 -7.38 -19.35 0.25
N ASN A 35 -8.28 -19.86 -0.61
CA ASN A 35 -8.16 -21.22 -1.14
C ASN A 35 -7.42 -21.33 -2.47
N VAL A 36 -7.27 -20.22 -3.21
CA VAL A 36 -6.65 -20.25 -4.55
C VAL A 36 -5.48 -19.26 -4.63
N ASP A 37 -5.71 -17.98 -4.38
CA ASP A 37 -4.71 -16.94 -4.60
C ASP A 37 -3.54 -17.05 -3.59
N GLU A 38 -3.82 -17.24 -2.30
CA GLU A 38 -2.77 -17.40 -1.27
C GLU A 38 -2.01 -18.73 -1.43
N VAL A 39 -2.70 -19.81 -1.80
CA VAL A 39 -2.04 -21.09 -2.04
C VAL A 39 -1.09 -20.99 -3.23
N ALA A 40 -1.55 -20.41 -4.34
CA ALA A 40 -0.72 -20.20 -5.52
C ALA A 40 0.48 -19.28 -5.21
N ALA A 41 0.24 -18.17 -4.50
CA ALA A 41 1.30 -17.26 -4.07
C ALA A 41 2.33 -17.96 -3.16
N LYS A 42 1.89 -18.80 -2.22
CA LYS A 42 2.81 -19.52 -1.33
C LYS A 42 3.68 -20.52 -2.08
N ILE A 43 3.11 -21.24 -3.06
CA ILE A 43 3.87 -22.15 -3.93
C ILE A 43 4.91 -21.37 -4.73
N ASP A 44 4.51 -20.26 -5.35
CA ASP A 44 5.41 -19.42 -6.15
C ASP A 44 6.55 -18.86 -5.29
N LEU A 45 6.23 -18.24 -4.14
CA LEU A 45 7.22 -17.68 -3.23
C LEU A 45 8.24 -18.72 -2.76
N LEU A 46 7.81 -19.91 -2.35
CA LEU A 46 8.71 -20.96 -1.87
C LEU A 46 9.56 -21.57 -2.97
N SER A 47 9.11 -21.51 -4.23
CA SER A 47 9.81 -22.12 -5.37
C SER A 47 10.72 -21.14 -6.13
N THR A 48 10.43 -19.83 -6.11
CA THR A 48 11.10 -18.85 -6.99
C THR A 48 11.83 -17.74 -6.24
N THR A 49 11.64 -17.61 -4.91
CA THR A 49 12.22 -16.52 -4.11
C THR A 49 13.05 -17.03 -2.95
N ILE A 50 13.70 -16.13 -2.23
CA ILE A 50 14.53 -16.45 -1.09
C ILE A 50 13.89 -15.86 0.18
N ARG A 51 13.58 -16.71 1.17
CA ARG A 51 13.07 -16.24 2.46
C ARG A 51 14.17 -15.47 3.21
N ILE A 52 13.85 -14.29 3.70
CA ILE A 52 14.71 -13.51 4.60
C ILE A 52 14.49 -13.99 6.04
N SER A 53 15.56 -14.15 6.78
CA SER A 53 15.55 -14.61 8.17
C SER A 53 16.75 -14.06 8.94
N ASP A 54 16.83 -14.39 10.23
CA ASP A 54 17.98 -14.08 11.08
C ASP A 54 19.32 -14.65 10.57
N LYS A 55 19.25 -15.73 9.77
CA LYS A 55 20.43 -16.38 9.14
C LYS A 55 20.64 -15.96 7.69
N GLN A 56 19.67 -15.36 7.06
CA GLN A 56 19.68 -14.98 5.65
C GLN A 56 19.16 -13.55 5.48
N PHE A 57 20.04 -12.62 5.12
CA PHE A 57 19.81 -11.18 5.14
C PHE A 57 19.49 -10.62 6.55
N PRO A 58 20.28 -10.96 7.61
CA PRO A 58 19.97 -10.63 9.00
C PRO A 58 19.73 -9.14 9.25
N LYS A 59 20.47 -8.25 8.56
CA LYS A 59 20.30 -6.80 8.70
C LYS A 59 18.91 -6.31 8.29
N VAL A 60 18.35 -6.90 7.24
CA VAL A 60 16.98 -6.57 6.78
C VAL A 60 15.95 -7.18 7.72
N TYR A 61 16.14 -8.45 8.10
CA TYR A 61 15.22 -9.14 9.01
C TYR A 61 15.07 -8.42 10.36
N GLN A 62 16.17 -7.94 10.93
CA GLN A 62 16.20 -7.26 12.23
C GLN A 62 15.42 -5.93 12.25
N LEU A 63 15.08 -5.35 11.10
CA LEU A 63 14.25 -4.15 11.01
C LEU A 63 12.77 -4.44 11.34
N LEU A 64 12.29 -5.66 11.07
CA LEU A 64 10.87 -6.00 11.19
C LEU A 64 10.33 -6.05 12.64
N PRO A 65 10.96 -6.77 13.60
CA PRO A 65 10.36 -6.94 14.92
C PRO A 65 10.02 -5.61 15.63
N PRO A 66 10.87 -4.57 15.63
CA PRO A 66 10.51 -3.29 16.25
C PRO A 66 9.36 -2.58 15.54
N ILE A 67 9.29 -2.65 14.20
CA ILE A 67 8.20 -2.07 13.41
C ILE A 67 6.88 -2.79 13.73
N CYS A 68 6.89 -4.13 13.72
CA CYS A 68 5.72 -4.94 14.05
C CYS A 68 5.23 -4.67 15.48
N GLY A 69 6.16 -4.52 16.44
CA GLY A 69 5.82 -4.16 17.82
C GLY A 69 5.20 -2.77 17.95
N GLN A 70 5.60 -1.80 17.13
CA GLN A 70 4.98 -0.46 17.11
C GLN A 70 3.56 -0.49 16.53
N LEU A 71 3.32 -1.30 15.50
CA LEU A 71 2.03 -1.39 14.79
C LEU A 71 1.10 -2.48 15.34
N ASP A 72 1.52 -3.20 16.39
CA ASP A 72 0.77 -4.27 17.05
C ASP A 72 0.36 -5.43 16.12
N ILE A 73 1.31 -5.87 15.29
CA ILE A 73 1.12 -7.01 14.38
C ILE A 73 2.14 -8.11 14.64
N GLY A 74 1.80 -9.34 14.27
CA GLY A 74 2.76 -10.44 14.20
C GLY A 74 3.82 -10.18 13.12
N VAL A 75 5.03 -10.71 13.32
CA VAL A 75 6.10 -10.58 12.31
C VAL A 75 5.74 -11.40 11.08
N PRO A 76 5.53 -10.78 9.90
CA PRO A 76 5.20 -11.50 8.67
C PRO A 76 6.41 -12.25 8.11
N ASP A 77 6.15 -13.27 7.28
CA ASP A 77 7.20 -13.84 6.42
C ASP A 77 7.71 -12.73 5.45
N ILE A 78 9.01 -12.68 5.21
CA ILE A 78 9.60 -11.74 4.24
C ILE A 78 10.42 -12.49 3.20
N TYR A 79 10.28 -12.10 1.94
CA TYR A 79 10.89 -12.74 0.78
C TYR A 79 11.70 -11.76 -0.05
N TYR A 80 12.90 -12.19 -0.46
CA TYR A 80 13.77 -11.50 -1.40
C TYR A 80 13.49 -11.98 -2.81
N VAL A 81 13.05 -11.06 -3.67
CA VAL A 81 12.64 -11.34 -5.04
C VAL A 81 13.64 -10.74 -6.03
N LYS A 82 14.19 -11.55 -6.93
CA LYS A 82 15.08 -11.06 -7.99
C LYS A 82 14.30 -10.19 -8.98
N SER A 83 14.58 -8.88 -9.00
CA SER A 83 13.91 -7.93 -9.89
C SER A 83 14.80 -6.72 -10.17
N LYS A 84 14.63 -6.14 -11.36
CA LYS A 84 15.22 -4.85 -11.75
C LYS A 84 14.40 -3.64 -11.28
N GLN A 85 13.20 -3.86 -10.77
CA GLN A 85 12.35 -2.80 -10.23
C GLN A 85 12.74 -2.49 -8.78
N LEU A 86 12.68 -1.23 -8.41
CA LEU A 86 12.82 -0.77 -7.03
C LEU A 86 11.42 -0.84 -6.39
N ASN A 87 11.09 -1.96 -5.75
CA ASN A 87 9.73 -2.21 -5.27
C ASN A 87 9.69 -3.13 -4.05
N ALA A 88 8.60 -3.01 -3.29
CA ALA A 88 8.15 -3.97 -2.29
C ALA A 88 6.63 -4.11 -2.39
N TRP A 89 6.07 -5.17 -1.85
CA TRP A 89 4.63 -5.35 -1.75
C TRP A 89 4.28 -6.34 -0.66
N THR A 90 3.09 -6.20 -0.13
CA THR A 90 2.48 -7.10 0.86
C THR A 90 1.51 -8.06 0.19
N GLY A 91 1.42 -9.27 0.72
CA GLY A 91 0.43 -10.28 0.32
C GLY A 91 -0.04 -11.11 1.52
N GLY A 92 -1.04 -11.96 1.30
CA GLY A 92 -1.57 -12.90 2.27
C GLY A 92 -2.57 -12.26 3.26
N ASN A 93 -3.82 -12.76 3.26
CA ASN A 93 -4.86 -12.35 4.19
C ASN A 93 -4.78 -13.14 5.50
N THR A 94 -4.63 -14.47 5.38
CA THR A 94 -4.56 -15.38 6.55
C THR A 94 -3.13 -15.57 7.07
N ALA A 95 -2.14 -15.46 6.19
CA ALA A 95 -0.71 -15.55 6.49
C ALA A 95 0.03 -14.41 5.77
N PRO A 96 0.06 -13.20 6.35
CA PRO A 96 0.69 -12.05 5.72
C PRO A 96 2.17 -12.27 5.43
N TYR A 97 2.61 -11.78 4.27
CA TYR A 97 4.02 -11.76 3.88
C TYR A 97 4.38 -10.45 3.19
N ILE A 98 5.66 -10.13 3.19
CA ILE A 98 6.24 -8.98 2.48
C ILE A 98 7.25 -9.48 1.47
N CYS A 99 7.20 -8.98 0.25
CA CYS A 99 8.22 -9.17 -0.76
C CYS A 99 9.04 -7.89 -0.93
N VAL A 100 10.37 -8.02 -0.94
CA VAL A 100 11.28 -6.93 -1.26
C VAL A 100 12.16 -7.31 -2.43
N THR A 101 12.31 -6.41 -3.40
CA THR A 101 13.10 -6.71 -4.60
C THR A 101 14.59 -6.62 -4.33
N SER A 102 15.37 -7.37 -5.12
CA SER A 102 16.82 -7.34 -5.04
C SER A 102 17.40 -5.94 -5.26
N ARG A 103 16.82 -5.17 -6.16
CA ARG A 103 17.22 -3.80 -6.40
C ARG A 103 16.98 -2.91 -5.18
N LEU A 104 15.83 -3.05 -4.53
CA LEU A 104 15.48 -2.29 -3.32
C LEU A 104 16.50 -2.57 -2.21
N VAL A 105 16.78 -3.83 -1.92
CA VAL A 105 17.71 -4.24 -0.85
C VAL A 105 19.14 -3.80 -1.14
N ASN A 106 19.56 -3.76 -2.41
CA ASN A 106 20.93 -3.42 -2.80
C ASN A 106 21.16 -1.91 -2.96
N GLU A 107 20.16 -1.13 -3.30
CA GLU A 107 20.30 0.31 -3.60
C GLU A 107 19.87 1.23 -2.45
N LEU A 108 18.93 0.79 -1.60
CA LEU A 108 18.49 1.63 -0.49
C LEU A 108 19.33 1.42 0.77
N PRO A 109 19.61 2.50 1.51
CA PRO A 109 20.18 2.39 2.85
C PRO A 109 19.18 1.75 3.81
N LEU A 110 19.68 1.11 4.88
CA LEU A 110 18.85 0.34 5.81
C LEU A 110 17.72 1.14 6.47
N ASP A 111 17.93 2.41 6.73
CA ASP A 111 16.91 3.29 7.31
C ASP A 111 15.73 3.53 6.35
N LEU A 112 15.97 3.64 5.04
CA LEU A 112 14.89 3.71 4.05
C LEU A 112 14.26 2.33 3.78
N ILE A 113 15.02 1.23 3.90
CA ILE A 113 14.42 -0.12 3.89
C ILE A 113 13.47 -0.27 5.09
N ALA A 114 13.82 0.27 6.26
CA ALA A 114 12.92 0.28 7.42
C ALA A 114 11.62 1.05 7.12
N SER A 115 11.70 2.21 6.47
CA SER A 115 10.52 2.98 6.05
C SER A 115 9.64 2.20 5.07
N VAL A 116 10.24 1.47 4.11
CA VAL A 116 9.50 0.55 3.21
C VAL A 116 8.77 -0.51 4.02
N LEU A 117 9.48 -1.19 4.93
CA LEU A 117 8.90 -2.26 5.75
C LEU A 117 7.78 -1.72 6.66
N ALA A 118 7.91 -0.50 7.18
CA ALA A 118 6.88 0.15 7.98
C ALA A 118 5.63 0.46 7.14
N HIS A 119 5.79 0.90 5.90
CA HIS A 119 4.71 1.09 4.94
C HIS A 119 3.97 -0.23 4.67
N GLU A 120 4.71 -1.30 4.33
CA GLU A 120 4.13 -2.63 4.08
C GLU A 120 3.44 -3.21 5.33
N CYS A 121 4.04 -3.06 6.51
CA CYS A 121 3.42 -3.42 7.77
C CYS A 121 2.15 -2.59 8.06
N GLY A 122 2.09 -1.34 7.60
CA GLY A 122 0.89 -0.49 7.64
C GLY A 122 -0.28 -1.11 6.87
N HIS A 123 -0.01 -1.66 5.68
CA HIS A 123 -1.01 -2.39 4.91
C HIS A 123 -1.51 -3.63 5.66
N ILE A 124 -0.62 -4.39 6.29
CA ILE A 124 -0.99 -5.58 7.11
C ILE A 124 -1.87 -5.14 8.29
N ALA A 125 -1.45 -4.16 9.06
CA ALA A 125 -2.17 -3.68 10.23
C ALA A 125 -3.56 -3.15 9.89
N CYS A 126 -3.73 -2.51 8.74
CA CYS A 126 -5.00 -1.98 8.25
C CYS A 126 -5.85 -3.00 7.48
N ASN A 127 -5.43 -4.26 7.37
CA ASN A 127 -6.12 -5.31 6.61
C ASN A 127 -6.42 -4.93 5.15
N HIS A 128 -5.45 -4.30 4.47
CA HIS A 128 -5.63 -3.85 3.10
C HIS A 128 -5.59 -4.99 2.07
N TYR A 129 -4.96 -6.12 2.42
CA TYR A 129 -4.66 -7.19 1.47
C TYR A 129 -5.87 -7.75 0.73
N LEU A 130 -7.00 -7.97 1.44
CA LEU A 130 -8.20 -8.54 0.83
C LEU A 130 -8.66 -7.69 -0.37
N TYR A 131 -8.81 -6.41 -0.16
CA TYR A 131 -9.35 -5.49 -1.18
C TYR A 131 -8.31 -5.15 -2.26
N HIS A 132 -7.02 -5.11 -1.91
CA HIS A 132 -5.93 -5.05 -2.88
C HIS A 132 -5.95 -6.26 -3.82
N SER A 133 -6.14 -7.46 -3.28
CA SER A 133 -6.24 -8.67 -4.10
C SER A 133 -7.46 -8.63 -5.02
N ILE A 134 -8.61 -8.18 -4.52
CA ILE A 134 -9.81 -8.00 -5.36
C ILE A 134 -9.55 -6.96 -6.45
N ALA A 135 -8.99 -5.79 -6.12
CA ALA A 135 -8.66 -4.74 -7.07
C ALA A 135 -7.69 -5.25 -8.14
N ARG A 136 -6.62 -5.92 -7.75
CA ARG A 136 -5.62 -6.52 -8.66
C ARG A 136 -6.25 -7.53 -9.62
N LEU A 137 -7.14 -8.38 -9.13
CA LEU A 137 -7.85 -9.38 -9.97
C LEU A 137 -8.79 -8.72 -10.97
N LEU A 138 -9.11 -7.43 -10.82
CA LEU A 138 -9.99 -6.66 -11.69
C LEU A 138 -9.26 -5.68 -12.63
N VAL A 139 -7.96 -5.46 -12.45
CA VAL A 139 -7.16 -4.49 -13.24
C VAL A 139 -7.18 -4.80 -14.75
N GLY A 140 -7.22 -6.07 -15.15
CA GLY A 140 -7.35 -6.48 -16.55
C GLY A 140 -8.75 -6.31 -17.16
N GLY A 141 -9.70 -5.80 -16.38
CA GLY A 141 -11.11 -5.68 -16.74
C GLY A 141 -11.97 -6.79 -16.15
N ILE A 142 -13.27 -6.49 -16.01
CA ILE A 142 -14.23 -7.43 -15.39
C ILE A 142 -14.30 -8.75 -16.17
N ALA A 143 -14.30 -8.68 -17.50
CA ALA A 143 -14.51 -9.86 -18.36
C ALA A 143 -13.38 -10.90 -18.23
N ASP A 144 -12.16 -10.46 -18.05
CA ASP A 144 -10.96 -11.31 -17.98
C ASP A 144 -10.61 -11.73 -16.54
N SER A 145 -11.27 -11.14 -15.55
CA SER A 145 -11.03 -11.44 -14.14
C SER A 145 -11.40 -12.89 -13.78
N PRO A 146 -10.53 -13.62 -13.04
CA PRO A 146 -10.88 -14.91 -12.46
C PRO A 146 -12.15 -14.84 -11.58
N LEU A 147 -12.39 -13.71 -10.91
CA LEU A 147 -13.59 -13.47 -10.10
C LEU A 147 -14.88 -13.46 -10.94
N ALA A 148 -14.81 -12.98 -12.19
CA ALA A 148 -15.96 -12.99 -13.10
C ALA A 148 -16.39 -14.41 -13.56
N LYS A 149 -15.49 -15.40 -13.43
CA LYS A 149 -15.79 -16.80 -13.70
C LYS A 149 -16.61 -17.46 -12.60
N ILE A 150 -16.71 -16.81 -11.44
CA ILE A 150 -17.53 -17.27 -10.31
C ILE A 150 -18.92 -16.63 -10.45
N PRO A 151 -19.99 -17.40 -10.80
CA PRO A 151 -21.31 -16.83 -11.09
C PRO A 151 -21.89 -16.02 -9.93
N ALA A 152 -21.63 -16.45 -8.69
CA ALA A 152 -22.10 -15.76 -7.48
C ALA A 152 -21.38 -14.42 -7.25
N VAL A 153 -20.16 -14.23 -7.74
CA VAL A 153 -19.37 -12.98 -7.65
C VAL A 153 -19.70 -12.05 -8.81
N ARG A 154 -19.83 -12.61 -10.02
CA ARG A 154 -20.02 -11.84 -11.27
C ARG A 154 -21.13 -10.81 -11.20
N LYS A 155 -22.24 -11.12 -10.52
CA LYS A 155 -23.39 -10.23 -10.39
C LYS A 155 -23.08 -8.94 -9.62
N TYR A 156 -22.02 -8.91 -8.81
CA TYR A 156 -21.59 -7.73 -8.05
C TYR A 156 -20.56 -6.90 -8.82
N LEU A 157 -19.90 -7.47 -9.83
CA LEU A 157 -18.85 -6.79 -10.59
C LEU A 157 -19.44 -5.77 -11.56
N THR A 158 -19.75 -4.60 -11.04
CA THR A 158 -20.21 -3.44 -11.82
C THR A 158 -19.03 -2.47 -12.03
N PRO A 159 -19.08 -1.64 -13.10
CA PRO A 159 -18.06 -0.59 -13.29
C PRO A 159 -17.95 0.36 -12.09
N SER A 160 -19.05 0.63 -11.40
CA SER A 160 -19.08 1.47 -10.21
C SER A 160 -18.33 0.83 -9.04
N LEU A 161 -18.52 -0.47 -8.80
CA LEU A 161 -17.79 -1.20 -7.76
C LEU A 161 -16.29 -1.24 -8.05
N VAL A 162 -15.91 -1.50 -9.32
CA VAL A 162 -14.49 -1.53 -9.73
C VAL A 162 -13.83 -0.17 -9.46
N ARG A 163 -14.48 0.93 -9.84
CA ARG A 163 -13.96 2.28 -9.56
C ARG A 163 -13.85 2.57 -8.06
N ALA A 164 -14.83 2.12 -7.28
CA ALA A 164 -14.81 2.28 -5.81
C ALA A 164 -13.62 1.50 -5.21
N LEU A 165 -13.36 0.28 -5.67
CA LEU A 165 -12.21 -0.52 -5.25
C LEU A 165 -10.87 0.13 -5.63
N LEU A 166 -10.73 0.63 -6.85
CA LEU A 166 -9.51 1.33 -7.29
C LEU A 166 -9.32 2.65 -6.52
N PHE A 167 -10.40 3.37 -6.22
CA PHE A 167 -10.33 4.56 -5.38
C PHE A 167 -9.87 4.21 -3.96
N TRP A 168 -10.44 3.16 -3.38
CA TRP A 168 -10.04 2.68 -2.05
C TRP A 168 -8.58 2.23 -2.03
N ASP A 169 -8.12 1.52 -3.06
CA ASP A 169 -6.74 1.07 -3.22
C ASP A 169 -5.77 2.27 -3.10
N ARG A 170 -6.06 3.37 -3.78
CA ARG A 170 -5.30 4.62 -3.63
C ARG A 170 -5.36 5.21 -2.22
N CYS A 171 -6.52 5.19 -1.58
CA CYS A 171 -6.67 5.74 -0.23
C CYS A 171 -5.91 4.95 0.83
N SER A 172 -5.77 3.63 0.63
CA SER A 172 -5.01 2.74 1.52
C SER A 172 -3.52 3.07 1.57
N GLU A 173 -2.96 3.56 0.45
CA GLU A 173 -1.57 4.04 0.37
C GLU A 173 -1.30 5.19 1.36
N LEU A 174 -2.27 6.09 1.55
CA LEU A 174 -2.14 7.20 2.49
C LEU A 174 -2.07 6.72 3.95
N SER A 175 -2.80 5.64 4.28
CA SER A 175 -2.71 5.02 5.60
C SER A 175 -1.37 4.32 5.82
N ALA A 176 -0.86 3.62 4.81
CA ALA A 176 0.42 2.95 4.87
C ALA A 176 1.58 3.97 4.98
N ASP A 177 1.51 5.09 4.26
CA ASP A 177 2.46 6.19 4.40
C ASP A 177 2.47 6.77 5.82
N ARG A 178 1.30 6.95 6.44
CA ARG A 178 1.19 7.41 7.83
C ARG A 178 1.78 6.40 8.82
N ALA A 179 1.65 5.09 8.57
CA ALA A 179 2.33 4.07 9.37
C ALA A 179 3.85 4.19 9.26
N SER A 180 4.38 4.42 8.05
CA SER A 180 5.79 4.69 7.84
C SER A 180 6.25 5.94 8.61
N VAL A 181 5.54 7.07 8.50
CA VAL A 181 5.83 8.31 9.24
C VAL A 181 5.85 8.09 10.75
N LEU A 182 4.92 7.28 11.29
CA LEU A 182 4.90 6.94 12.73
C LEU A 182 6.14 6.15 13.16
N CYS A 183 6.49 5.13 12.40
CA CYS A 183 7.65 4.29 12.71
C CYS A 183 8.97 5.05 12.56
N ASP A 184 9.06 5.95 11.59
CA ASP A 184 10.21 6.82 11.34
C ASP A 184 10.33 7.98 12.35
N GLY A 185 9.22 8.38 12.98
CA GLY A 185 9.12 9.55 13.86
C GLY A 185 9.18 10.89 13.12
N THR A 186 9.26 10.90 11.80
CA THR A 186 9.34 12.08 10.93
C THR A 186 8.79 11.78 9.54
N PRO A 187 8.14 12.74 8.85
CA PRO A 187 7.71 12.56 7.47
C PRO A 187 8.87 12.57 6.48
N ASP A 188 10.03 13.08 6.87
CA ASP A 188 11.16 13.33 5.98
C ASP A 188 11.67 12.05 5.30
N LYS A 189 11.84 10.97 6.06
CA LYS A 189 12.30 9.69 5.51
C LYS A 189 11.27 9.06 4.58
N THR A 190 10.00 9.11 4.93
CA THR A 190 8.92 8.62 4.07
C THR A 190 8.88 9.41 2.75
N ILE A 191 9.03 10.74 2.79
CA ILE A 191 9.08 11.57 1.57
C ILE A 191 10.34 11.27 0.74
N ASP A 192 11.51 11.13 1.37
CA ASP A 192 12.74 10.74 0.67
C ASP A 192 12.63 9.37 0.02
N LEU A 193 11.97 8.42 0.69
CA LEU A 193 11.65 7.11 0.14
C LEU A 193 10.75 7.23 -1.09
N LEU A 194 9.65 7.98 -0.99
CA LEU A 194 8.72 8.19 -2.11
C LEU A 194 9.42 8.79 -3.32
N LEU A 195 10.29 9.80 -3.13
CA LEU A 195 11.10 10.38 -4.21
C LEU A 195 12.00 9.34 -4.87
N ARG A 196 12.68 8.51 -4.10
CA ARG A 196 13.56 7.46 -4.63
C ARG A 196 12.80 6.36 -5.38
N LEU A 197 11.68 5.91 -4.85
CA LEU A 197 10.83 4.90 -5.51
C LEU A 197 10.30 5.39 -6.87
N HIS A 198 10.08 6.70 -7.01
CA HIS A 198 9.66 7.33 -8.28
C HIS A 198 10.83 7.74 -9.19
N GLY A 199 12.07 7.38 -8.84
CA GLY A 199 13.25 7.65 -9.69
C GLY A 199 13.88 9.04 -9.50
N TYR A 200 13.61 9.72 -8.39
CA TYR A 200 14.13 11.05 -8.06
C TYR A 200 15.10 11.05 -6.86
N PRO A 201 16.21 10.30 -6.87
CA PRO A 201 17.07 10.12 -5.69
C PRO A 201 17.86 11.38 -5.27
N HIS A 202 17.94 12.40 -6.13
CA HIS A 202 18.75 13.61 -5.93
C HIS A 202 17.91 14.90 -5.84
N VAL A 203 16.59 14.78 -5.70
CA VAL A 203 15.70 15.94 -5.57
C VAL A 203 15.81 16.54 -4.18
N ASN A 204 15.81 17.87 -4.09
CA ASN A 204 15.72 18.56 -2.82
C ASN A 204 14.31 18.39 -2.26
N ARG A 205 14.19 17.67 -1.13
CA ARG A 205 12.91 17.37 -0.48
C ARG A 205 12.12 18.63 -0.11
N GLU A 206 12.79 19.67 0.40
CA GLU A 206 12.11 20.88 0.84
C GLU A 206 11.49 21.65 -0.33
N GLU A 207 12.20 21.74 -1.45
CA GLU A 207 11.68 22.37 -2.66
C GLU A 207 10.55 21.55 -3.28
N PHE A 208 10.67 20.22 -3.26
CA PHE A 208 9.60 19.35 -3.70
C PHE A 208 8.35 19.47 -2.80
N LEU A 209 8.53 19.59 -1.50
CA LEU A 209 7.42 19.78 -0.56
C LEU A 209 6.70 21.11 -0.79
N LYS A 210 7.42 22.19 -1.10
CA LYS A 210 6.81 23.46 -1.51
C LYS A 210 5.92 23.26 -2.75
N GLN A 211 6.44 22.58 -3.76
CA GLN A 211 5.66 22.23 -4.97
C GLN A 211 4.40 21.42 -4.62
N ALA A 212 4.48 20.47 -3.69
CA ALA A 212 3.33 19.68 -3.25
C ALA A 212 2.28 20.51 -2.52
N ILE A 213 2.70 21.48 -1.70
CA ILE A 213 1.84 22.45 -1.04
C ILE A 213 1.14 23.36 -2.07
N ASP A 214 1.89 23.87 -3.06
CA ASP A 214 1.36 24.71 -4.13
C ASP A 214 0.32 23.94 -4.98
N LEU A 215 0.59 22.67 -5.29
CA LEU A 215 -0.36 21.81 -5.99
C LEU A 215 -1.67 21.66 -5.19
N ASN A 216 -1.57 21.38 -3.89
CA ASN A 216 -2.75 21.24 -3.06
C ASN A 216 -3.56 22.55 -2.98
N ALA A 217 -2.90 23.69 -2.85
CA ALA A 217 -3.54 25.00 -2.87
C ALA A 217 -4.25 25.25 -4.22
N PHE A 218 -3.58 24.98 -5.35
CA PHE A 218 -4.12 25.15 -6.69
C PHE A 218 -5.32 24.27 -6.96
N VAL A 219 -5.27 22.99 -6.56
CA VAL A 219 -6.41 22.04 -6.71
C VAL A 219 -7.60 22.50 -5.88
N ASN A 220 -7.36 23.01 -4.68
CA ASN A 220 -8.43 23.45 -3.77
C ASN A 220 -8.99 24.83 -4.04
N ASP A 221 -8.34 25.63 -4.91
CA ASP A 221 -8.77 27.00 -5.26
C ASP A 221 -10.14 27.03 -5.96
N SER A 222 -10.49 26.02 -6.75
CA SER A 222 -11.78 26.00 -7.45
C SER A 222 -12.36 24.59 -7.59
N LYS A 223 -13.71 24.52 -7.73
CA LYS A 223 -14.41 23.26 -8.04
C LYS A 223 -13.97 22.66 -9.39
N SER A 224 -13.63 23.53 -10.35
CA SER A 224 -13.15 23.11 -11.66
C SER A 224 -11.79 22.40 -11.56
N ASN A 225 -10.85 22.95 -10.78
CA ASN A 225 -9.53 22.34 -10.58
C ASN A 225 -9.66 20.97 -9.90
N LYS A 226 -10.52 20.85 -8.88
CA LYS A 226 -10.82 19.56 -8.23
C LYS A 226 -11.40 18.53 -9.19
N LEU A 227 -12.30 18.95 -10.06
CA LEU A 227 -12.90 18.05 -11.05
C LEU A 227 -11.86 17.58 -12.07
N ILE A 228 -11.01 18.48 -12.56
CA ILE A 228 -9.94 18.15 -13.50
C ILE A 228 -8.94 17.18 -12.85
N GLU A 229 -8.52 17.44 -11.62
CA GLU A 229 -7.62 16.56 -10.87
C GLU A 229 -8.23 15.16 -10.71
N LEU A 230 -9.51 15.06 -10.32
CA LEU A 230 -10.24 13.81 -10.22
C LEU A 230 -10.27 13.05 -11.56
N MET A 231 -10.54 13.74 -12.67
CA MET A 231 -10.55 13.14 -14.01
C MET A 231 -9.17 12.61 -14.42
N LEU A 232 -8.11 13.34 -14.06
CA LEU A 232 -6.74 12.94 -14.38
C LEU A 232 -6.24 11.76 -13.54
N THR A 233 -6.82 11.53 -12.37
CA THR A 233 -6.35 10.51 -11.41
C THR A 233 -7.28 9.29 -11.31
N GLN A 234 -8.44 9.29 -11.95
CA GLN A 234 -9.47 8.26 -11.79
C GLN A 234 -9.02 6.84 -12.12
N ASP A 235 -8.08 6.69 -13.07
CA ASP A 235 -7.57 5.41 -13.55
C ASP A 235 -6.18 5.05 -12.95
N GLU A 236 -5.64 5.90 -12.05
CA GLU A 236 -4.37 5.64 -11.39
C GLU A 236 -4.56 4.61 -10.27
N THR A 237 -3.62 3.69 -10.12
CA THR A 237 -3.62 2.68 -9.04
C THR A 237 -3.01 3.19 -7.73
N HIS A 238 -2.16 4.23 -7.82
CA HIS A 238 -1.54 4.88 -6.66
C HIS A 238 -1.81 6.38 -6.68
N PRO A 239 -1.90 7.04 -5.51
CA PRO A 239 -1.95 8.49 -5.46
C PRO A 239 -0.65 9.08 -5.99
N ARG A 240 -0.73 10.27 -6.57
CA ARG A 240 0.43 10.97 -7.10
C ARG A 240 1.44 11.30 -6.01
N LEU A 241 2.71 11.26 -6.39
CA LEU A 241 3.85 11.50 -5.51
C LEU A 241 3.71 12.78 -4.67
N ALA A 242 3.33 13.91 -5.30
CA ALA A 242 3.14 15.18 -4.60
C ALA A 242 2.00 15.12 -3.57
N THR A 243 0.90 14.44 -3.89
CA THR A 243 -0.23 14.24 -2.97
C THR A 243 0.20 13.42 -1.75
N ARG A 244 0.92 12.31 -1.96
CA ARG A 244 1.43 11.47 -0.86
C ARG A 244 2.38 12.26 0.05
N ALA A 245 3.32 13.01 -0.53
CA ALA A 245 4.27 13.83 0.22
C ALA A 245 3.56 14.91 1.05
N TYR A 246 2.57 15.60 0.45
CA TYR A 246 1.75 16.59 1.14
C TYR A 246 0.99 15.99 2.33
N GLU A 247 0.32 14.85 2.12
CA GLU A 247 -0.44 14.16 3.15
C GLU A 247 0.44 13.70 4.32
N CYS A 248 1.63 13.16 4.06
CA CYS A 248 2.60 12.80 5.10
C CYS A 248 3.00 14.02 5.94
N TYR A 249 3.29 15.13 5.27
CA TYR A 249 3.72 16.37 5.93
C TYR A 249 2.60 16.98 6.79
N GLU A 250 1.41 17.19 6.24
CA GLU A 250 0.28 17.78 6.96
C GLU A 250 -0.19 16.90 8.13
N TRP A 251 -0.28 15.60 7.92
CA TRP A 251 -0.67 14.69 8.99
C TRP A 251 0.34 14.70 10.15
N SER A 252 1.63 14.75 9.87
CA SER A 252 2.66 14.80 10.92
C SER A 252 2.56 16.07 11.77
N ARG A 253 2.09 17.20 11.19
CA ARG A 253 1.88 18.46 11.91
C ARG A 253 0.61 18.45 12.75
N SER A 254 -0.44 17.76 12.30
CA SER A 254 -1.69 17.67 13.05
C SER A 254 -1.59 16.81 14.31
N LYS A 255 -0.51 16.01 14.46
CA LYS A 255 -0.24 15.14 15.63
C LYS A 255 0.67 15.82 16.69
N ARG A 256 1.26 16.96 16.37
CA ARG A 256 2.05 17.78 17.30
C ARG A 256 1.16 18.79 18.02
#